data_b50ed31ab6f4466b54b71fc6c9e8e706
#
_entry.id   b50ed31ab6f4466b54b71fc6c9e8e706
#
_cell.length_a   1.000
_cell.length_b   1.000
_cell.length_c   1.000
_cell.angle_alpha   90.00
_cell.angle_beta   90.00
_cell.angle_gamma   90.00
#
_symmetry.space_group_name_H-M   'P 1'
#
loop_
_entity.id
_entity.type
_entity.pdbx_description
1 polymer ?
#
loop_
_entity_poly.entity_id
_entity_poly.type
_entity_poly.pdbx_seq_one_letter_code
_entity_poly.pdbx_strand_id
1 'polypeptide(L)'
;IIGAPSRIIAGVQSLFINERKFSSEKLQDGIIILNKKVKGQIDVLKKNITATIDKKTAITNVSVTLQNPRITAVVADSVIHRLQEHIIDYRTSKAKEDCVYLEKLFEERKQEYYAAQKKYAKYVDTHDNLVLQSIRVEQERLQNDMSLAYQVYSQVINQLQIARAKVQEEKPVFAVVEPP
;
A
#
# COMPACT_ATOMS: atom_id res chain seq x y z
N ILE A 1 49.27 26.83 -18.51
CA ILE A 1 48.10 27.10 -19.39
C ILE A 1 47.27 25.83 -19.45
N ILE A 2 46.31 25.69 -18.57
CA ILE A 2 45.39 24.53 -18.54
C ILE A 2 43.99 25.11 -18.45
N GLY A 3 43.32 25.14 -19.58
CA GLY A 3 41.90 25.50 -19.68
C GLY A 3 41.05 24.27 -19.48
N ALA A 4 40.28 24.32 -18.44
CA ALA A 4 39.35 23.51 -18.04
C ALA A 4 38.27 22.94 -17.94
N PRO A 5 37.47 22.31 -17.52
CA PRO A 5 36.19 21.82 -18.05
C PRO A 5 34.97 22.35 -17.30
N SER A 6 34.69 23.62 -17.42
CA SER A 6 33.46 24.23 -16.86
C SER A 6 32.15 23.76 -17.55
N ARG A 7 32.26 23.15 -18.72
CA ARG A 7 31.09 22.65 -19.49
C ARG A 7 30.48 21.36 -18.96
N ILE A 8 31.23 20.54 -18.24
CA ILE A 8 30.76 19.26 -17.71
C ILE A 8 29.98 19.49 -16.41
N ILE A 9 30.39 20.46 -15.59
CA ILE A 9 29.70 20.80 -14.32
C ILE A 9 28.34 21.43 -14.59
N ALA A 10 28.21 22.25 -15.64
CA ALA A 10 26.91 22.83 -16.02
C ALA A 10 25.90 21.77 -16.48
N GLY A 11 26.35 20.68 -17.11
CA GLY A 11 25.48 19.57 -17.54
C GLY A 11 24.92 18.75 -16.37
N VAL A 12 25.68 18.58 -15.30
CA VAL A 12 25.25 17.83 -14.12
C VAL A 12 24.35 18.68 -13.23
N GLN A 13 24.64 19.97 -13.06
CA GLN A 13 23.76 20.87 -12.32
C GLN A 13 22.38 21.05 -12.98
N SER A 14 22.30 21.02 -14.31
CA SER A 14 21.02 21.08 -15.02
C SER A 14 20.16 19.82 -14.83
N LEU A 15 20.75 18.69 -14.46
CA LEU A 15 20.03 17.45 -14.13
C LEU A 15 19.35 17.52 -12.75
N PHE A 16 19.95 18.23 -11.79
CA PHE A 16 19.38 18.38 -10.43
C PHE A 16 18.43 19.58 -10.27
N ILE A 17 18.55 20.61 -11.10
CA ILE A 17 17.72 21.81 -11.02
C ILE A 17 16.34 21.60 -11.70
N ASN A 18 16.14 20.54 -12.45
CA ASN A 18 14.93 20.32 -13.24
C ASN A 18 13.92 19.34 -12.63
N GLU A 19 14.03 19.01 -11.34
CA GLU A 19 13.02 18.19 -10.63
C GLU A 19 11.62 18.81 -10.67
N ARG A 20 11.51 20.14 -10.74
CA ARG A 20 10.21 20.84 -10.85
C ARG A 20 9.57 20.76 -12.24
N LYS A 21 10.32 20.40 -13.30
CA LYS A 21 9.76 20.21 -14.65
C LYS A 21 9.37 18.78 -14.97
N PHE A 22 9.87 17.82 -14.19
CA PHE A 22 9.54 16.40 -14.39
C PHE A 22 8.13 16.05 -13.90
N SER A 23 7.58 16.83 -12.93
CA SER A 23 6.26 16.61 -12.35
C SER A 23 5.09 17.20 -13.13
N SER A 24 5.33 17.84 -14.29
CA SER A 24 4.28 18.52 -15.07
C SER A 24 3.89 17.85 -16.39
N GLU A 25 4.55 16.77 -16.80
CA GLU A 25 4.06 15.96 -17.92
C GLU A 25 3.07 14.90 -17.38
N LYS A 26 1.82 15.23 -17.54
CA LYS A 26 0.59 14.61 -17.05
C LYS A 26 0.58 13.09 -17.21
N LEU A 27 0.34 12.39 -16.10
CA LEU A 27 -0.31 11.09 -16.06
C LEU A 27 -1.70 11.22 -16.71
N GLN A 28 -1.83 10.91 -17.99
CA GLN A 28 -3.09 10.59 -18.61
C GLN A 28 -3.14 9.06 -18.71
N ASP A 29 -4.10 8.45 -18.06
CA ASP A 29 -4.42 7.01 -18.12
C ASP A 29 -3.28 6.02 -17.75
N GLY A 30 -2.43 6.34 -16.78
CA GLY A 30 -1.35 5.44 -16.34
C GLY A 30 -0.20 5.29 -17.35
N ILE A 31 -0.21 6.02 -18.45
CA ILE A 31 0.82 6.00 -19.49
C ILE A 31 1.82 7.13 -19.22
N ILE A 32 3.09 6.79 -18.99
CA ILE A 32 4.18 7.75 -18.85
C ILE A 32 4.78 8.00 -20.24
N ILE A 33 4.54 9.18 -20.78
CA ILE A 33 5.16 9.60 -22.05
C ILE A 33 6.56 10.12 -21.75
N LEU A 34 7.57 9.35 -22.11
CA LEU A 34 8.99 9.72 -21.92
C LEU A 34 9.52 10.48 -23.14
N ASN A 35 10.14 11.63 -22.91
CA ASN A 35 10.92 12.32 -23.93
C ASN A 35 12.12 11.44 -24.34
N LYS A 36 12.51 11.48 -25.63
CA LYS A 36 13.63 10.70 -26.19
C LYS A 36 14.93 10.85 -25.39
N LYS A 37 15.22 12.06 -24.88
CA LYS A 37 16.39 12.34 -24.03
C LYS A 37 16.32 11.62 -22.70
N VAL A 38 15.16 11.63 -22.04
CA VAL A 38 14.92 10.96 -20.75
C VAL A 38 14.97 9.45 -20.92
N LYS A 39 14.40 8.92 -22.00
CA LYS A 39 14.51 7.51 -22.35
C LYS A 39 15.95 7.06 -22.48
N GLY A 40 16.77 7.83 -23.22
CA GLY A 40 18.22 7.53 -23.35
C GLY A 40 18.94 7.50 -22.00
N GLN A 41 18.64 8.42 -21.09
CA GLN A 41 19.21 8.44 -19.73
C GLN A 41 18.79 7.22 -18.90
N ILE A 42 17.53 6.83 -18.98
CA ILE A 42 17.01 5.62 -18.31
C ILE A 42 17.70 4.37 -18.85
N ASP A 43 17.89 4.27 -20.16
CA ASP A 43 18.53 3.11 -20.78
C ASP A 43 20.02 3.00 -20.37
N VAL A 44 20.71 4.12 -20.19
CA VAL A 44 22.08 4.16 -19.65
C VAL A 44 22.10 3.71 -18.19
N LEU A 45 21.19 4.22 -17.36
CA LEU A 45 21.11 3.81 -15.95
C LEU A 45 20.81 2.31 -15.82
N LYS A 46 19.87 1.78 -16.61
CA LYS A 46 19.53 0.35 -16.60
C LYS A 46 20.71 -0.56 -16.92
N LYS A 47 21.61 -0.12 -17.79
CA LYS A 47 22.83 -0.88 -18.12
C LYS A 47 23.86 -0.86 -17.01
N ASN A 48 23.88 0.21 -16.22
CA ASN A 48 24.87 0.45 -15.18
C ASN A 48 24.43 -0.02 -13.79
N ILE A 49 23.19 -0.53 -13.66
CA ILE A 49 22.64 -1.09 -12.42
C ILE A 49 22.40 -2.58 -12.63
N THR A 50 22.99 -3.39 -11.77
CA THR A 50 22.84 -4.84 -11.81
C THR A 50 22.42 -5.34 -10.42
N ALA A 51 21.42 -6.19 -10.36
CA ALA A 51 21.00 -6.86 -9.13
C ALA A 51 21.12 -8.38 -9.32
N THR A 52 21.79 -9.04 -8.40
CA THR A 52 21.97 -10.51 -8.42
C THR A 52 21.57 -11.08 -7.07
N ILE A 53 20.89 -12.20 -7.08
CA ILE A 53 20.43 -12.91 -5.87
C ILE A 53 21.25 -14.18 -5.72
N ASP A 54 21.96 -14.33 -4.61
CA ASP A 54 22.54 -15.59 -4.22
C ASP A 54 21.46 -16.49 -3.61
N LYS A 55 21.16 -17.58 -4.31
CA LYS A 55 20.11 -18.54 -3.91
C LYS A 55 20.44 -19.32 -2.64
N LYS A 56 21.72 -19.43 -2.24
CA LYS A 56 22.13 -20.13 -1.04
C LYS A 56 22.02 -19.30 0.22
N THR A 57 22.39 -18.02 0.11
CA THR A 57 22.42 -17.10 1.25
C THR A 57 21.18 -16.18 1.29
N ALA A 58 20.38 -16.17 0.22
CA ALA A 58 19.28 -15.21 0.00
C ALA A 58 19.72 -13.72 0.03
N ILE A 59 21.03 -13.46 -0.13
CA ILE A 59 21.57 -12.12 -0.17
C ILE A 59 21.39 -11.56 -1.58
N THR A 60 20.86 -10.34 -1.66
CA THR A 60 20.75 -9.58 -2.91
C THR A 60 21.89 -8.60 -3.01
N ASN A 61 22.75 -8.79 -4.01
CA ASN A 61 23.84 -7.87 -4.32
C ASN A 61 23.39 -6.87 -5.39
N VAL A 62 23.45 -5.60 -5.08
CA VAL A 62 23.16 -4.49 -6.00
C VAL A 62 24.47 -3.80 -6.36
N SER A 63 24.80 -3.77 -7.64
CA SER A 63 25.98 -3.09 -8.16
C SER A 63 25.57 -1.92 -9.04
N VAL A 64 26.17 -0.75 -8.80
CA VAL A 64 25.98 0.46 -9.59
C VAL A 64 27.33 0.96 -10.07
N THR A 65 27.48 1.21 -11.36
CA THR A 65 28.73 1.68 -11.98
C THR A 65 28.51 3.01 -12.67
N LEU A 66 29.04 4.09 -12.12
CA LEU A 66 28.98 5.44 -12.71
C LEU A 66 30.35 6.11 -12.65
N GLN A 67 30.51 7.24 -13.38
CA GLN A 67 31.77 7.95 -13.47
C GLN A 67 32.20 8.69 -12.20
N ASN A 68 31.23 9.11 -11.36
CA ASN A 68 31.48 9.89 -10.15
C ASN A 68 31.13 9.06 -8.91
N PRO A 69 32.13 8.79 -8.03
CA PRO A 69 31.90 7.92 -6.85
C PRO A 69 30.81 8.44 -5.88
N ARG A 70 30.72 9.75 -5.68
CA ARG A 70 29.67 10.32 -4.80
C ARG A 70 28.27 10.11 -5.38
N ILE A 71 28.12 10.29 -6.70
CA ILE A 71 26.83 10.06 -7.37
C ILE A 71 26.50 8.56 -7.37
N THR A 72 27.52 7.71 -7.56
CA THR A 72 27.35 6.25 -7.52
C THR A 72 26.78 5.78 -6.19
N ALA A 73 27.33 6.26 -5.06
CA ALA A 73 26.82 5.91 -3.72
C ALA A 73 25.37 6.37 -3.51
N VAL A 74 25.03 7.61 -3.87
CA VAL A 74 23.66 8.14 -3.74
C VAL A 74 22.66 7.37 -4.63
N VAL A 75 23.08 7.01 -5.85
CA VAL A 75 22.23 6.21 -6.75
C VAL A 75 22.05 4.79 -6.21
N ALA A 76 23.12 4.16 -5.70
CA ALA A 76 23.05 2.82 -5.12
C ALA A 76 22.09 2.79 -3.93
N ASP A 77 22.21 3.75 -3.00
CA ASP A 77 21.30 3.89 -1.86
C ASP A 77 19.83 4.08 -2.31
N SER A 78 19.61 4.95 -3.28
CA SER A 78 18.27 5.18 -3.85
C SER A 78 17.70 3.93 -4.51
N VAL A 79 18.52 3.14 -5.21
CA VAL A 79 18.09 1.87 -5.84
C VAL A 79 17.73 0.85 -4.77
N ILE A 80 18.54 0.70 -3.72
CA ILE A 80 18.27 -0.20 -2.60
C ILE A 80 16.94 0.17 -1.93
N HIS A 81 16.74 1.45 -1.62
CA HIS A 81 15.52 1.93 -0.99
C HIS A 81 14.27 1.64 -1.84
N ARG A 82 14.33 1.96 -3.14
CA ARG A 82 13.23 1.68 -4.07
C ARG A 82 12.96 0.19 -4.26
N LEU A 83 14.00 -0.62 -4.26
CA LEU A 83 13.86 -2.08 -4.33
C LEU A 83 13.16 -2.62 -3.09
N GLN A 84 13.55 -2.16 -1.91
CA GLN A 84 12.90 -2.52 -0.64
C GLN A 84 11.42 -2.12 -0.62
N GLU A 85 11.10 -0.87 -0.97
CA GLU A 85 9.71 -0.41 -1.09
C GLU A 85 8.90 -1.29 -2.04
N HIS A 86 9.43 -1.57 -3.23
CA HIS A 86 8.73 -2.38 -4.22
C HIS A 86 8.48 -3.81 -3.75
N ILE A 87 9.45 -4.43 -3.09
CA ILE A 87 9.27 -5.79 -2.53
C ILE A 87 8.23 -5.79 -1.40
N ILE A 88 8.25 -4.79 -0.52
CA ILE A 88 7.25 -4.64 0.54
C ILE A 88 5.86 -4.51 -0.08
N ASP A 89 5.69 -3.60 -1.03
CA ASP A 89 4.40 -3.38 -1.67
C ASP A 89 3.91 -4.61 -2.44
N TYR A 90 4.79 -5.28 -3.18
CA TYR A 90 4.44 -6.52 -3.88
C TYR A 90 3.97 -7.62 -2.92
N ARG A 91 4.67 -7.84 -1.80
CA ARG A 91 4.31 -8.86 -0.81
C ARG A 91 3.05 -8.52 -0.04
N THR A 92 2.86 -7.24 0.30
CA THR A 92 1.72 -6.82 1.13
C THR A 92 0.48 -6.46 0.31
N SER A 93 0.56 -6.37 -1.03
CA SER A 93 -0.55 -5.91 -1.88
C SER A 93 -1.83 -6.71 -1.67
N LYS A 94 -1.73 -8.05 -1.71
CA LYS A 94 -2.88 -8.94 -1.52
C LYS A 94 -3.51 -8.79 -0.13
N ALA A 95 -2.68 -8.76 0.91
CA ALA A 95 -3.17 -8.58 2.28
C ALA A 95 -3.80 -7.19 2.50
N LYS A 96 -3.29 -6.14 1.83
CA LYS A 96 -3.90 -4.80 1.83
C LYS A 96 -5.26 -4.79 1.14
N GLU A 97 -5.39 -5.47 -0.02
CA GLU A 97 -6.66 -5.60 -0.73
C GLU A 97 -7.72 -6.32 0.11
N ASP A 98 -7.32 -7.42 0.76
CA ASP A 98 -8.19 -8.16 1.68
C ASP A 98 -8.64 -7.28 2.87
N CYS A 99 -7.75 -6.44 3.43
CA CYS A 99 -8.10 -5.46 4.46
C CYS A 99 -9.14 -4.45 3.97
N VAL A 100 -8.93 -3.85 2.80
CA VAL A 100 -9.86 -2.87 2.22
C VAL A 100 -11.24 -3.48 1.98
N TYR A 101 -11.29 -4.72 1.50
CA TYR A 101 -12.54 -5.45 1.35
C TYR A 101 -13.25 -5.66 2.69
N LEU A 102 -12.52 -6.14 3.71
CA LEU A 102 -13.08 -6.38 5.05
C LEU A 102 -13.50 -5.09 5.76
N GLU A 103 -12.83 -3.96 5.50
CA GLU A 103 -13.25 -2.65 6.02
C GLU A 103 -14.60 -2.20 5.44
N LYS A 104 -14.83 -2.42 4.15
CA LYS A 104 -16.13 -2.15 3.53
C LYS A 104 -17.21 -3.07 4.11
N LEU A 105 -16.91 -4.36 4.19
CA LEU A 105 -17.84 -5.36 4.75
C LEU A 105 -18.18 -5.04 6.21
N PHE A 106 -17.20 -4.60 7.00
CA PHE A 106 -17.42 -4.16 8.39
C PHE A 106 -18.42 -3.00 8.48
N GLU A 107 -18.28 -1.97 7.64
CA GLU A 107 -19.22 -0.84 7.67
C GLU A 107 -20.64 -1.27 7.23
N GLU A 108 -20.77 -2.16 6.23
CA GLU A 108 -22.04 -2.71 5.82
C GLU A 108 -22.72 -3.50 6.95
N ARG A 109 -22.02 -4.44 7.58
CA ARG A 109 -22.55 -5.27 8.67
C ARG A 109 -22.88 -4.46 9.92
N LYS A 110 -22.09 -3.43 10.22
CA LYS A 110 -22.36 -2.48 11.30
C LYS A 110 -23.67 -1.72 11.07
N GLN A 111 -23.92 -1.25 9.85
CA GLN A 111 -25.17 -0.58 9.51
C GLN A 111 -26.38 -1.54 9.60
N GLU A 112 -26.23 -2.78 9.14
CA GLU A 112 -27.28 -3.81 9.26
C GLU A 112 -27.62 -4.09 10.73
N TYR A 113 -26.60 -4.28 11.57
CA TYR A 113 -26.81 -4.48 13.00
C TYR A 113 -27.53 -3.29 13.65
N TYR A 114 -27.09 -2.05 13.39
CA TYR A 114 -27.76 -0.88 13.95
C TYR A 114 -29.19 -0.69 13.41
N ALA A 115 -29.44 -1.05 12.17
CA ALA A 115 -30.78 -1.03 11.61
C ALA A 115 -31.69 -2.08 12.28
N ALA A 116 -31.19 -3.29 12.51
CA ALA A 116 -31.94 -4.34 13.25
C ALA A 116 -32.17 -3.93 14.69
N GLN A 117 -31.16 -3.39 15.38
CA GLN A 117 -31.30 -2.87 16.74
C GLN A 117 -32.37 -1.77 16.85
N LYS A 118 -32.36 -0.82 15.91
CA LYS A 118 -33.37 0.25 15.87
C LYS A 118 -34.77 -0.28 15.61
N LYS A 119 -34.93 -1.30 14.74
CA LYS A 119 -36.22 -1.94 14.49
C LYS A 119 -36.75 -2.63 15.75
N TYR A 120 -35.91 -3.41 16.43
CA TYR A 120 -36.26 -4.06 17.68
C TYR A 120 -36.67 -3.06 18.76
N ALA A 121 -35.84 -2.03 19.02
CA ALA A 121 -36.11 -1.00 20.01
C ALA A 121 -37.45 -0.27 19.73
N LYS A 122 -37.66 0.17 18.48
CA LYS A 122 -38.91 0.81 18.07
C LYS A 122 -40.11 -0.08 18.27
N TYR A 123 -39.97 -1.37 18.01
CA TYR A 123 -41.08 -2.32 18.20
C TYR A 123 -41.42 -2.48 19.68
N VAL A 124 -40.43 -2.64 20.55
CA VAL A 124 -40.63 -2.73 22.02
C VAL A 124 -41.28 -1.46 22.55
N ASP A 125 -40.76 -0.27 22.19
CA ASP A 125 -41.31 1.02 22.67
C ASP A 125 -42.78 1.24 22.27
N THR A 126 -43.19 0.73 21.10
CA THR A 126 -44.58 0.90 20.63
C THR A 126 -45.55 -0.13 21.18
N HIS A 127 -45.07 -1.24 21.76
CA HIS A 127 -45.92 -2.37 22.20
C HIS A 127 -45.70 -2.75 23.69
N ASP A 128 -45.09 -1.88 24.48
CA ASP A 128 -44.67 -2.13 25.87
C ASP A 128 -45.82 -2.62 26.79
N ASN A 129 -47.04 -2.19 26.52
CA ASN A 129 -48.21 -2.51 27.37
C ASN A 129 -49.12 -3.59 26.77
N LEU A 130 -48.75 -4.26 25.69
CA LEU A 130 -49.61 -5.22 24.99
C LEU A 130 -49.17 -6.68 25.25
N VAL A 131 -50.03 -7.48 25.85
CA VAL A 131 -49.76 -8.88 26.25
C VAL A 131 -50.29 -9.89 25.21
N LEU A 132 -50.38 -9.50 23.95
CA LEU A 132 -50.85 -10.41 22.89
C LEU A 132 -49.72 -11.36 22.45
N GLN A 133 -50.05 -12.64 22.24
CA GLN A 133 -49.09 -13.66 21.82
C GLN A 133 -48.42 -13.33 20.49
N SER A 134 -49.17 -12.74 19.55
CA SER A 134 -48.62 -12.30 18.26
C SER A 134 -47.51 -11.23 18.39
N ILE A 135 -47.64 -10.33 19.38
CA ILE A 135 -46.67 -9.29 19.67
C ILE A 135 -45.37 -9.92 20.21
N ARG A 136 -45.51 -10.91 21.09
CA ARG A 136 -44.34 -11.62 21.64
C ARG A 136 -43.56 -12.37 20.57
N VAL A 137 -44.25 -13.07 19.67
CA VAL A 137 -43.63 -13.80 18.56
C VAL A 137 -42.86 -12.84 17.64
N GLU A 138 -43.42 -11.68 17.31
CA GLU A 138 -42.75 -10.70 16.47
C GLU A 138 -41.58 -10.02 17.19
N GLN A 139 -41.70 -9.76 18.49
CA GLN A 139 -40.59 -9.25 19.32
C GLN A 139 -39.43 -10.25 19.34
N GLU A 140 -39.74 -11.53 19.53
CA GLU A 140 -38.73 -12.61 19.53
C GLU A 140 -38.04 -12.74 18.17
N ARG A 141 -38.80 -12.62 17.08
CA ARG A 141 -38.23 -12.59 15.71
C ARG A 141 -37.29 -11.44 15.51
N LEU A 142 -37.64 -10.21 15.88
CA LEU A 142 -36.79 -9.02 15.74
C LEU A 142 -35.54 -9.09 16.64
N GLN A 143 -35.69 -9.69 17.84
CA GLN A 143 -34.55 -9.95 18.72
C GLN A 143 -33.57 -10.95 18.11
N ASN A 144 -34.10 -12.02 17.50
CA ASN A 144 -33.26 -13.01 16.80
C ASN A 144 -32.58 -12.40 15.58
N ASP A 145 -33.28 -11.58 14.80
CA ASP A 145 -32.69 -10.84 13.65
C ASP A 145 -31.54 -9.93 14.10
N MET A 146 -31.75 -9.18 15.20
CA MET A 146 -30.72 -8.35 15.80
C MET A 146 -29.52 -9.17 16.30
N SER A 147 -29.78 -10.29 16.96
CA SER A 147 -28.72 -11.18 17.47
C SER A 147 -27.92 -11.80 16.35
N LEU A 148 -28.57 -12.21 15.27
CA LEU A 148 -27.91 -12.73 14.07
C LEU A 148 -27.04 -11.65 13.40
N ALA A 149 -27.57 -10.44 13.23
CA ALA A 149 -26.82 -9.32 12.67
C ALA A 149 -25.59 -8.97 13.54
N TYR A 150 -25.73 -9.02 14.87
CA TYR A 150 -24.61 -8.83 15.79
C TYR A 150 -23.54 -9.92 15.67
N GLN A 151 -23.94 -11.19 15.54
CA GLN A 151 -22.99 -12.29 15.37
C GLN A 151 -22.16 -12.12 14.08
N VAL A 152 -22.83 -11.80 12.97
CA VAL A 152 -22.15 -11.55 11.68
C VAL A 152 -21.21 -10.35 11.78
N TYR A 153 -21.67 -9.24 12.37
CA TYR A 153 -20.85 -8.06 12.62
C TYR A 153 -19.60 -8.37 13.45
N SER A 154 -19.77 -9.10 14.56
CA SER A 154 -18.68 -9.52 15.43
C SER A 154 -17.67 -10.43 14.73
N GLN A 155 -18.14 -11.35 13.88
CA GLN A 155 -17.27 -12.20 13.09
C GLN A 155 -16.43 -11.41 12.08
N VAL A 156 -17.01 -10.42 11.43
CA VAL A 156 -16.28 -9.54 10.48
C VAL A 156 -15.24 -8.69 11.21
N ILE A 157 -15.52 -8.20 12.42
CA ILE A 157 -14.51 -7.50 13.25
C ILE A 157 -13.30 -8.40 13.47
N ASN A 158 -13.50 -9.64 13.88
CA ASN A 158 -12.42 -10.57 14.13
C ASN A 158 -11.60 -10.85 12.86
N GLN A 159 -12.25 -11.05 11.72
CA GLN A 159 -11.58 -11.23 10.44
C GLN A 159 -10.76 -10.01 10.03
N LEU A 160 -11.30 -8.80 10.24
CA LEU A 160 -10.58 -7.55 9.94
C LEU A 160 -9.33 -7.39 10.82
N GLN A 161 -9.40 -7.75 12.10
CA GLN A 161 -8.22 -7.71 12.98
C GLN A 161 -7.15 -8.70 12.51
N ILE A 162 -7.53 -9.91 12.13
CA ILE A 162 -6.61 -10.91 11.57
C ILE A 162 -5.99 -10.41 10.27
N ALA A 163 -6.78 -9.83 9.36
CA ALA A 163 -6.27 -9.30 8.10
C ALA A 163 -5.28 -8.14 8.31
N ARG A 164 -5.55 -7.25 9.28
CA ARG A 164 -4.61 -6.18 9.66
C ARG A 164 -3.30 -6.73 10.22
N ALA A 165 -3.36 -7.75 11.06
CA ALA A 165 -2.17 -8.43 11.55
C ALA A 165 -1.36 -9.05 10.40
N LYS A 166 -2.04 -9.72 9.46
CA LYS A 166 -1.42 -10.33 8.29
C LYS A 166 -0.66 -9.33 7.41
N VAL A 167 -1.17 -8.10 7.22
CA VAL A 167 -0.43 -7.05 6.50
C VAL A 167 0.91 -6.74 7.17
N GLN A 168 1.00 -6.80 8.49
CA GLN A 168 2.26 -6.57 9.21
C GLN A 168 3.19 -7.80 9.13
N GLU A 169 2.65 -9.00 9.20
CA GLU A 169 3.41 -10.25 9.07
C GLU A 169 4.05 -10.41 7.68
N GLU A 170 3.35 -9.96 6.63
CA GLU A 170 3.85 -10.04 5.26
C GLU A 170 4.95 -9.00 4.94
N LYS A 171 5.23 -8.06 5.84
CA LYS A 171 6.33 -7.11 5.66
C LYS A 171 7.67 -7.81 5.85
N PRO A 172 8.50 -7.93 4.79
CA PRO A 172 9.84 -8.50 4.95
C PRO A 172 10.71 -7.54 5.76
N VAL A 173 11.61 -8.12 6.56
CA VAL A 173 12.67 -7.36 7.23
C VAL A 173 13.91 -7.37 6.35
N PHE A 174 14.45 -6.18 6.06
CA PHE A 174 15.69 -6.02 5.30
C PHE A 174 16.80 -5.56 6.23
N ALA A 175 17.98 -6.14 6.05
CA ALA A 175 19.20 -5.67 6.67
C ALA A 175 20.23 -5.35 5.57
N VAL A 176 20.85 -4.17 5.64
CA VAL A 176 21.96 -3.82 4.76
C VAL A 176 23.24 -4.38 5.39
N VAL A 177 23.86 -5.33 4.71
CA VAL A 177 25.09 -5.99 5.21
C VAL A 177 26.31 -5.13 4.92
N GLU A 178 26.40 -4.57 3.71
CA GLU A 178 27.45 -3.66 3.28
C GLU A 178 26.82 -2.42 2.69
N PRO A 179 27.02 -1.23 3.28
CA PRO A 179 26.54 0.02 2.71
C PRO A 179 27.38 0.43 1.47
N PRO A 180 26.81 1.25 0.57
CA PRO A 180 27.49 1.71 -0.65
C PRO A 180 28.65 2.68 -0.41
#